data_c5b993a1893d7bb3f7a2a4f39d1abcc3
#
_entry.id   c5b993a1893d7bb3f7a2a4f39d1abcc3
#
_cell.length_a   1.000
_cell.length_b   1.000
_cell.length_c   1.000
_cell.angle_alpha   90.00
_cell.angle_beta   90.00
_cell.angle_gamma   90.00
#
_symmetry.space_group_name_H-M   'P 1'
#
loop_
_entity.id
_entity.type
_entity.pdbx_description
1 polymer ?
#
loop_
_entity_poly.entity_id
_entity_poly.type
_entity_poly.pdbx_seq_one_letter_code
_entity_poly.pdbx_strand_id
1 'polypeptide(L)' 'MQTNIGDKYIFHSENGMDYSIHIVNINDFRPDNERYSADVYDGNENYAGDVMFFGDDFLQKCEKITN' A
#
# COMPACT_ATOMS: atom_id res chain seq x y z
N MET A 1 -5.49 2.58 -12.97
CA MET A 1 -4.30 2.95 -12.14
C MET A 1 -3.25 1.89 -12.34
N GLN A 2 -2.01 2.31 -12.55
CA GLN A 2 -0.90 1.37 -12.69
C GLN A 2 -0.04 1.41 -11.43
N THR A 3 0.16 0.24 -10.84
CA THR A 3 0.97 0.08 -9.63
C THR A 3 2.15 -0.82 -9.96
N ASN A 4 3.33 -0.44 -9.51
CA ASN A 4 4.57 -1.18 -9.72
C ASN A 4 5.21 -1.55 -8.38
N ILE A 5 6.03 -2.60 -8.38
CA ILE A 5 6.85 -2.93 -7.22
C ILE A 5 7.76 -1.74 -6.91
N GLY A 6 7.82 -1.36 -5.65
CA GLY A 6 8.57 -0.19 -5.20
C GLY A 6 7.76 1.09 -5.08
N ASP A 7 6.53 1.10 -5.59
CA ASP A 7 5.66 2.25 -5.43
C ASP A 7 5.28 2.45 -3.97
N LYS A 8 5.10 3.72 -3.60
CA LYS A 8 4.75 4.11 -2.23
C LYS A 8 3.44 4.88 -2.21
N TYR A 9 2.63 4.60 -1.21
CA TYR A 9 1.34 5.26 -0.99
C TYR A 9 1.26 5.71 0.45
N ILE A 10 0.48 6.76 0.72
CA ILE A 10 0.16 7.19 2.10
C ILE A 10 -1.29 6.83 2.37
N PHE A 11 -1.51 6.09 3.45
CA PHE A 11 -2.83 5.80 3.95
C PHE A 11 -3.12 6.71 5.15
N HIS A 12 -4.17 7.51 5.04
CA HIS A 12 -4.64 8.40 6.11
C HIS A 12 -5.72 7.67 6.89
N SER A 13 -5.39 7.19 8.08
CA SER A 13 -6.35 6.45 8.90
C SER A 13 -7.32 7.39 9.61
N GLU A 14 -8.47 6.85 10.02
CA GLU A 14 -9.52 7.62 10.69
C GLU A 14 -9.10 8.16 12.05
N ASN A 15 -8.11 7.53 12.69
CA ASN A 15 -7.61 7.98 13.99
C ASN A 15 -6.55 9.08 13.89
N GLY A 16 -6.34 9.62 12.68
CA GLY A 16 -5.38 10.70 12.45
C GLY A 16 -3.94 10.26 12.24
N MET A 17 -3.67 8.96 12.23
CA MET A 17 -2.33 8.44 11.96
C MET A 17 -2.17 8.17 10.47
N ASP A 18 -0.99 8.52 9.95
CA ASP A 18 -0.64 8.23 8.55
C ASP A 18 0.32 7.05 8.50
N TYR A 19 0.13 6.20 7.48
CA TYR A 19 1.00 5.05 7.25
C TYR A 19 1.52 5.08 5.84
N SER A 20 2.79 4.69 5.66
CA SER A 20 3.38 4.51 4.33
C SER A 20 3.24 3.06 3.91
N ILE A 21 2.72 2.86 2.70
CA ILE A 21 2.50 1.53 2.12
C ILE A 21 3.51 1.36 0.99
N HIS A 22 4.42 0.41 1.13
CA HIS A 22 5.47 0.16 0.13
C HIS A 22 5.17 -1.15 -0.58
N ILE A 23 4.85 -1.09 -1.87
CA ILE A 23 4.49 -2.27 -2.65
C ILE A 23 5.72 -3.17 -2.82
N VAL A 24 5.63 -4.40 -2.34
CA VAL A 24 6.73 -5.35 -2.41
C VAL A 24 6.46 -6.52 -3.35
N ASN A 25 5.19 -6.79 -3.67
CA ASN A 25 4.86 -7.88 -4.59
C ASN A 25 3.57 -7.59 -5.32
N ILE A 26 3.51 -8.05 -6.58
CA ILE A 26 2.31 -7.98 -7.42
C ILE A 26 2.10 -9.38 -7.99
N ASN A 27 0.93 -9.96 -7.73
CA ASN A 27 0.59 -11.30 -8.22
C ASN A 27 -0.56 -11.21 -9.22
N ASP A 28 -0.23 -11.29 -10.51
CA ASP A 28 -1.19 -11.16 -11.60
C ASP A 28 -2.15 -12.35 -11.71
N PHE A 29 -1.87 -13.44 -11.00
CA PHE A 29 -2.73 -14.62 -11.00
C PHE A 29 -3.85 -14.55 -9.96
N ARG A 30 -3.84 -13.53 -9.10
CA ARG A 30 -4.89 -13.32 -8.12
C ARG A 30 -5.97 -12.37 -8.64
N PRO A 31 -7.19 -12.44 -8.06
CA PRO A 31 -8.24 -11.46 -8.40
C PRO A 31 -7.76 -10.02 -8.18
N ASP A 32 -8.37 -9.06 -8.87
CA ASP A 32 -7.95 -7.66 -8.85
C ASP A 32 -7.90 -7.05 -7.45
N ASN A 33 -8.74 -7.51 -6.53
CA ASN A 33 -8.77 -6.99 -5.17
C ASN A 33 -7.84 -7.72 -4.20
N GLU A 34 -7.02 -8.66 -4.70
CA GLU A 34 -6.09 -9.43 -3.87
C GLU A 34 -4.69 -9.51 -4.51
N ARG A 35 -4.35 -8.54 -5.33
CA ARG A 35 -3.18 -8.65 -6.21
C ARG A 35 -1.87 -8.21 -5.59
N TYR A 36 -1.92 -7.32 -4.60
CA TYR A 36 -0.72 -6.65 -4.07
C TYR A 36 -0.38 -7.10 -2.66
N SER A 37 0.91 -7.02 -2.34
CA SER A 37 1.42 -7.13 -0.98
C SER A 37 2.36 -5.97 -0.72
N ALA A 38 2.42 -5.50 0.53
CA ALA A 38 3.18 -4.31 0.87
C ALA A 38 3.72 -4.38 2.30
N ASP A 39 4.85 -3.71 2.52
CA ASP A 39 5.33 -3.37 3.85
C ASP A 39 4.70 -2.05 4.27
N VAL A 40 4.39 -1.94 5.56
CA VAL A 40 3.75 -0.76 6.14
C VAL A 40 4.69 -0.13 7.17
N TYR A 41 4.82 1.19 7.07
CA TYR A 41 5.63 2.00 8.00
C TYR A 41 4.74 3.06 8.63
N ASP A 42 5.02 3.40 9.89
CA ASP A 42 4.27 4.45 10.59
C ASP A 42 4.75 5.85 10.18
N GLY A 43 4.18 6.88 10.79
CA GLY A 43 4.52 8.28 10.47
C GLY A 43 5.96 8.67 10.82
N ASN A 44 6.65 7.87 11.62
CA ASN A 44 8.06 8.06 11.97
C ASN A 44 8.98 7.15 11.18
N GLU A 45 8.47 6.51 10.12
CA GLU A 45 9.19 5.60 9.26
C GLU A 45 9.67 4.32 9.96
N ASN A 46 9.00 3.93 11.04
CA ASN A 46 9.26 2.65 11.70
C ASN A 46 8.38 1.56 11.08
N TYR A 47 8.96 0.39 10.86
CA TYR A 47 8.22 -0.73 10.31
C TYR A 47 7.06 -1.10 11.23
N ALA A 48 5.85 -1.12 10.69
CA ALA A 48 4.62 -1.37 11.45
C ALA A 48 3.96 -2.70 11.10
N GLY A 49 4.48 -3.43 10.12
CA GLY A 49 3.93 -4.71 9.70
C GLY A 49 3.78 -4.80 8.20
N ASP A 50 3.02 -5.78 7.76
CA ASP A 50 2.76 -5.96 6.33
C ASP A 50 1.27 -6.17 6.08
N VAL A 51 0.84 -5.88 4.84
CA VAL A 51 -0.51 -6.13 4.35
C VAL A 51 -0.36 -7.02 3.13
N MET A 52 -1.10 -8.12 3.11
CA MET A 52 -1.05 -9.09 2.02
C MET A 52 -2.39 -9.18 1.32
N PHE A 53 -2.34 -9.36 -0.01
CA PHE A 53 -3.51 -9.69 -0.81
C PHE A 53 -4.59 -8.60 -0.79
N PHE A 54 -4.19 -7.37 -1.09
CA PHE A 54 -5.09 -6.26 -1.30
C PHE A 54 -5.04 -5.79 -2.76
N GLY A 55 -5.91 -4.89 -3.15
CA GLY A 55 -6.01 -4.46 -4.54
C GLY A 55 -6.21 -2.96 -4.72
N ASP A 56 -6.57 -2.59 -5.94
CA ASP A 56 -6.76 -1.18 -6.33
C ASP A 56 -7.85 -0.48 -5.53
N ASP A 57 -8.86 -1.22 -5.05
CA ASP A 57 -9.91 -0.66 -4.22
C ASP A 57 -9.36 -0.04 -2.94
N PHE A 58 -8.36 -0.67 -2.33
CA PHE A 58 -7.68 -0.10 -1.16
C PHE A 58 -6.78 1.06 -1.58
N LEU A 59 -6.01 0.91 -2.66
CA LEU A 59 -5.07 1.94 -3.10
C LEU A 59 -5.75 3.22 -3.54
N GLN A 60 -6.99 3.15 -4.01
CA GLN A 60 -7.78 4.33 -4.35
C GLN A 60 -8.07 5.21 -3.13
N LYS A 61 -8.04 4.64 -1.93
CA LYS A 61 -8.20 5.37 -0.68
C LYS A 61 -6.90 5.97 -0.17
N CYS A 62 -5.80 5.71 -0.84
CA CYS A 62 -4.47 6.17 -0.46
C CYS A 62 -4.02 7.26 -1.41
N GLU A 63 -3.04 8.05 -0.97
CA GLU A 63 -2.38 9.03 -1.81
C GLU A 63 -1.09 8.43 -2.36
N LYS A 64 -0.96 8.38 -3.69
CA LYS A 64 0.27 7.88 -4.31
C LYS A 64 1.38 8.92 -4.20
N ILE A 65 2.54 8.51 -3.72
CA ILE A 65 3.72 9.36 -3.68
C ILE A 65 4.45 9.21 -5.01
N THR A 66 4.60 10.32 -5.72
CA THR A 66 5.36 10.36 -6.96
C THR A 66 6.61 11.19 -6.73
N ASN A 67 7.75 10.63 -7.10
CA ASN A 67 9.02 11.34 -7.03
C ASN A 67 9.36 11.96 -8.39
#